data_4fe9dc9edbfb95af3cfb0fe83dddcdc0
#
_entry.id   4fe9dc9edbfb95af3cfb0fe83dddcdc0
#
_cell.length_a   1.000
_cell.length_b   1.000
_cell.length_c   1.000
_cell.angle_alpha   90.00
_cell.angle_beta   90.00
_cell.angle_gamma   90.00
#
_symmetry.space_group_name_H-M   'P 1'
#
loop_
_entity.id
_entity.type
_entity.pdbx_description
1 polymer ?
#
loop_
_entity_poly.entity_id
_entity_poly.type
_entity_poly.pdbx_seq_one_letter_code
_entity_poly.pdbx_strand_id
1 'polypeptide(L)'
;MPRKTPDSRTGSSSRNESGTGTIISKQSYSASECARLAGVSTDTLRYYERQRLLPAPPRAANGYRRYPNEALARIRVIRAALAVGFSVDELTQILGAHDRGLAPCQRVRQLAAGKLEALGSRIRELQHLRAALRKTIDDWDHRLAKTPSGGRAGLLESLAAARPSAARQLSPLLAPALRRKLNRQTGSDSGVQE
;
A
#
# COMPACT_ATOMS: atom_id res chain seq x y z
N MET A 1 -76.65 -4.14 -45.62
CA MET A 1 -77.23 -2.83 -45.44
C MET A 1 -76.98 -2.39 -43.99
N PRO A 2 -76.74 -1.16 -43.70
CA PRO A 2 -75.63 -0.31 -44.09
C PRO A 2 -75.05 0.48 -42.90
N ARG A 3 -74.01 1.23 -43.20
CA ARG A 3 -73.65 2.59 -42.66
C ARG A 3 -72.89 2.61 -41.34
N LYS A 4 -71.91 3.37 -41.11
CA LYS A 4 -71.36 4.60 -41.77
C LYS A 4 -70.09 4.95 -41.07
N THR A 5 -69.08 5.25 -41.75
CA THR A 5 -67.99 6.17 -41.31
C THR A 5 -68.58 7.57 -41.15
N PRO A 6 -68.02 8.49 -40.43
CA PRO A 6 -66.75 9.16 -40.78
C PRO A 6 -65.90 9.53 -39.53
N ASP A 7 -64.68 9.71 -39.64
CA ASP A 7 -63.92 10.88 -40.11
C ASP A 7 -63.18 11.66 -39.01
N SER A 8 -61.93 11.86 -39.27
CA SER A 8 -61.15 13.06 -39.03
C SER A 8 -60.63 13.39 -37.63
N ARG A 9 -59.39 13.36 -37.52
CA ARG A 9 -58.47 14.50 -37.39
C ARG A 9 -57.36 14.33 -36.36
N THR A 10 -56.19 14.39 -36.97
CA THR A 10 -55.08 15.26 -36.53
C THR A 10 -54.69 15.24 -35.09
N GLY A 11 -53.52 14.78 -34.82
CA GLY A 11 -52.83 15.05 -33.57
C GLY A 11 -51.45 14.52 -33.57
N SER A 12 -50.57 15.20 -34.22
CA SER A 12 -49.23 15.54 -33.81
C SER A 12 -48.34 14.41 -33.27
N SER A 13 -47.48 13.97 -34.11
CA SER A 13 -46.08 13.68 -33.87
C SER A 13 -45.56 14.16 -32.53
N SER A 14 -45.18 13.25 -31.70
CA SER A 14 -44.04 13.44 -30.79
C SER A 14 -43.29 12.12 -30.74
N ARG A 15 -42.28 12.06 -31.62
CA ARG A 15 -41.20 11.09 -31.49
C ARG A 15 -40.50 11.42 -30.19
N ASN A 16 -40.79 10.64 -29.17
CA ASN A 16 -40.01 10.63 -27.99
C ASN A 16 -38.86 9.62 -28.21
N GLU A 17 -37.84 10.10 -28.84
CA GLU A 17 -36.56 9.42 -28.84
C GLU A 17 -36.04 9.43 -27.38
N SER A 18 -36.43 8.43 -26.61
CA SER A 18 -35.80 8.14 -25.34
C SER A 18 -34.43 7.57 -25.62
N GLY A 19 -33.53 8.44 -26.07
CA GLY A 19 -32.11 8.22 -25.97
C GLY A 19 -31.76 8.10 -24.50
N THR A 20 -31.67 6.86 -24.01
CA THR A 20 -31.05 6.55 -22.72
C THR A 20 -29.53 6.82 -22.86
N GLY A 21 -29.21 8.08 -23.07
CA GLY A 21 -27.87 8.59 -22.84
C GLY A 21 -27.64 8.54 -21.34
N THR A 22 -26.97 7.51 -20.89
CA THR A 22 -26.34 7.52 -19.58
C THR A 22 -25.47 8.77 -19.52
N ILE A 23 -26.00 9.82 -18.93
CA ILE A 23 -25.24 11.01 -18.56
C ILE A 23 -24.37 10.56 -17.39
N ILE A 24 -23.24 9.89 -17.71
CA ILE A 24 -22.13 9.80 -16.78
C ILE A 24 -21.63 11.24 -16.69
N SER A 25 -22.20 11.98 -15.74
CA SER A 25 -21.65 13.27 -15.37
C SER A 25 -20.18 13.01 -15.05
N LYS A 26 -19.29 13.51 -15.91
CA LYS A 26 -17.83 13.43 -15.69
C LYS A 26 -17.47 14.27 -14.48
N GLN A 27 -17.82 13.74 -13.30
CA GLN A 27 -17.49 14.36 -12.04
C GLN A 27 -15.99 14.38 -11.93
N SER A 28 -15.41 15.56 -11.91
CA SER A 28 -13.97 15.75 -11.78
C SER A 28 -13.68 16.56 -10.53
N TYR A 29 -12.62 16.19 -9.82
CA TYR A 29 -12.24 16.76 -8.55
C TYR A 29 -10.97 17.62 -8.70
N SER A 30 -10.84 18.66 -7.89
CA SER A 30 -9.56 19.33 -7.68
C SER A 30 -8.56 18.39 -7.00
N ALA A 31 -7.29 18.73 -7.01
CA ALA A 31 -6.26 17.94 -6.32
C ALA A 31 -6.56 17.76 -4.82
N SER A 32 -7.01 18.83 -4.15
CA SER A 32 -7.33 18.79 -2.73
C SER A 32 -8.55 17.92 -2.43
N GLU A 33 -9.60 18.02 -3.25
CA GLU A 33 -10.81 17.21 -3.11
C GLU A 33 -10.52 15.72 -3.36
N CYS A 34 -9.79 15.42 -4.46
CA CYS A 34 -9.39 14.06 -4.80
C CYS A 34 -8.53 13.44 -3.69
N ALA A 35 -7.55 14.19 -3.17
CA ALA A 35 -6.69 13.77 -2.08
C ALA A 35 -7.50 13.44 -0.82
N ARG A 36 -8.42 14.33 -0.42
CA ARG A 36 -9.30 14.14 0.72
C ARG A 36 -10.20 12.91 0.55
N LEU A 37 -10.86 12.76 -0.60
CA LEU A 37 -11.76 11.63 -0.90
C LEU A 37 -11.02 10.29 -0.99
N ALA A 38 -9.77 10.32 -1.42
CA ALA A 38 -8.90 9.15 -1.49
C ALA A 38 -8.15 8.87 -0.18
N GLY A 39 -8.16 9.78 0.80
CA GLY A 39 -7.43 9.67 2.06
C GLY A 39 -5.91 9.68 1.87
N VAL A 40 -5.41 10.53 0.97
CA VAL A 40 -3.98 10.72 0.68
C VAL A 40 -3.65 12.22 0.69
N SER A 41 -2.36 12.57 0.66
CA SER A 41 -1.93 13.95 0.46
C SER A 41 -1.90 14.33 -1.03
N THR A 42 -1.94 15.63 -1.33
CA THR A 42 -1.73 16.14 -2.70
C THR A 42 -0.35 15.78 -3.24
N ASP A 43 0.66 15.68 -2.37
CA ASP A 43 2.00 15.25 -2.77
C ASP A 43 2.05 13.77 -3.12
N THR A 44 1.24 12.94 -2.45
CA THR A 44 1.05 11.54 -2.83
C THR A 44 0.42 11.42 -4.21
N LEU A 45 -0.55 12.27 -4.58
CA LEU A 45 -1.11 12.28 -5.93
C LEU A 45 -0.03 12.59 -6.98
N ARG A 46 0.78 13.63 -6.73
CA ARG A 46 1.91 14.00 -7.59
C ARG A 46 2.97 12.90 -7.68
N TYR A 47 3.20 12.20 -6.58
CA TYR A 47 4.09 11.04 -6.56
C TYR A 47 3.56 9.92 -7.44
N TYR A 48 2.26 9.59 -7.35
CA TYR A 48 1.63 8.57 -8.20
C TYR A 48 1.64 8.94 -9.69
N GLU A 49 1.48 10.22 -10.02
CA GLU A 49 1.64 10.72 -11.40
C GLU A 49 3.07 10.48 -11.90
N ARG A 50 4.09 10.88 -11.10
CA ARG A 50 5.51 10.68 -11.46
C ARG A 50 5.87 9.22 -11.65
N GLN A 51 5.31 8.35 -10.82
CA GLN A 51 5.52 6.89 -10.90
C GLN A 51 4.65 6.20 -11.97
N ARG A 52 3.90 6.97 -12.75
CA ARG A 52 2.98 6.45 -13.79
C ARG A 52 1.91 5.49 -13.23
N LEU A 53 1.66 5.53 -11.94
CA LEU A 53 0.53 4.83 -11.31
C LEU A 53 -0.79 5.50 -11.65
N LEU A 54 -0.78 6.82 -11.80
CA LEU A 54 -1.92 7.61 -12.29
C LEU A 54 -1.57 8.22 -13.66
N PRO A 55 -2.50 8.20 -14.61
CA PRO A 55 -2.39 9.01 -15.81
C PRO A 55 -2.31 10.50 -15.44
N ALA A 56 -1.63 11.28 -16.28
CA ALA A 56 -1.61 12.73 -16.10
C ALA A 56 -3.06 13.28 -16.17
N PRO A 57 -3.52 13.97 -15.11
CA PRO A 57 -4.88 14.48 -15.12
C PRO A 57 -5.03 15.64 -16.10
N PRO A 58 -6.18 15.78 -16.79
CA PRO A 58 -6.48 16.94 -17.59
C PRO A 58 -6.43 18.22 -16.75
N ARG A 59 -6.18 19.34 -17.41
CA ARG A 59 -6.19 20.65 -16.78
C ARG A 59 -7.46 21.42 -17.16
N ALA A 60 -8.05 22.13 -16.21
CA ALA A 60 -9.12 23.06 -16.48
C ALA A 60 -8.58 24.30 -17.23
N ALA A 61 -9.47 25.17 -17.73
CA ALA A 61 -9.11 26.40 -18.43
C ALA A 61 -8.19 27.33 -17.60
N ASN A 62 -8.28 27.28 -16.26
CA ASN A 62 -7.44 28.01 -15.34
C ASN A 62 -6.10 27.31 -15.02
N GLY A 63 -5.73 26.26 -15.74
CA GLY A 63 -4.48 25.51 -15.58
C GLY A 63 -4.46 24.49 -14.45
N TYR A 64 -5.46 24.45 -13.57
CA TYR A 64 -5.49 23.52 -12.45
C TYR A 64 -5.83 22.09 -12.87
N ARG A 65 -5.18 21.11 -12.20
CA ARG A 65 -5.42 19.68 -12.41
C ARG A 65 -6.85 19.29 -12.05
N ARG A 66 -7.48 18.48 -12.87
CA ARG A 66 -8.80 17.89 -12.65
C ARG A 66 -8.72 16.38 -12.70
N TYR A 67 -9.04 15.73 -11.59
CA TYR A 67 -9.02 14.27 -11.46
C TYR A 67 -10.42 13.72 -11.72
N PRO A 68 -10.60 12.92 -12.77
CA PRO A 68 -11.89 12.29 -13.05
C PRO A 68 -12.20 11.22 -11.99
N ASN A 69 -13.44 10.78 -11.92
CA ASN A 69 -13.87 9.78 -10.93
C ASN A 69 -13.09 8.45 -11.05
N GLU A 70 -12.68 8.10 -12.25
CA GLU A 70 -11.84 6.93 -12.56
C GLU A 70 -10.47 7.02 -11.87
N ALA A 71 -9.90 8.22 -11.79
CA ALA A 71 -8.65 8.46 -11.06
C ALA A 71 -8.83 8.20 -9.56
N LEU A 72 -9.96 8.63 -8.98
CA LEU A 72 -10.27 8.37 -7.58
C LEU A 72 -10.40 6.85 -7.30
N ALA A 73 -11.11 6.12 -8.16
CA ALA A 73 -11.22 4.67 -8.06
C ALA A 73 -9.84 3.99 -8.16
N ARG A 74 -9.01 4.44 -9.11
CA ARG A 74 -7.65 3.93 -9.31
C ARG A 74 -6.75 4.18 -8.09
N ILE A 75 -6.83 5.34 -7.46
CA ILE A 75 -6.06 5.65 -6.23
C ILE A 75 -6.45 4.70 -5.10
N ARG A 76 -7.74 4.41 -4.94
CA ARG A 76 -8.21 3.43 -3.94
C ARG A 76 -7.62 2.04 -4.18
N VAL A 77 -7.59 1.59 -5.43
CA VAL A 77 -6.96 0.30 -5.81
C VAL A 77 -5.46 0.32 -5.49
N ILE A 78 -4.73 1.38 -5.86
CA ILE A 78 -3.31 1.53 -5.57
C ILE A 78 -3.06 1.43 -4.06
N ARG A 79 -3.81 2.17 -3.25
CA ARG A 79 -3.67 2.13 -1.79
C ARG A 79 -3.94 0.76 -1.19
N ALA A 80 -5.01 0.10 -1.62
CA ALA A 80 -5.33 -1.25 -1.17
C ALA A 80 -4.21 -2.24 -1.51
N ALA A 81 -3.69 -2.17 -2.73
CA ALA A 81 -2.60 -3.04 -3.17
C ALA A 81 -1.28 -2.77 -2.40
N LEU A 82 -0.92 -1.49 -2.18
CA LEU A 82 0.23 -1.12 -1.36
C LEU A 82 0.09 -1.62 0.10
N ALA A 83 -1.12 -1.56 0.66
CA ALA A 83 -1.40 -2.06 2.01
C ALA A 83 -1.23 -3.60 2.13
N VAL A 84 -1.49 -4.33 1.05
CA VAL A 84 -1.26 -5.79 0.96
C VAL A 84 0.21 -6.12 0.65
N GLY A 85 1.05 -5.10 0.41
CA GLY A 85 2.49 -5.27 0.22
C GLY A 85 2.96 -5.32 -1.23
N PHE A 86 2.13 -4.94 -2.21
CA PHE A 86 2.64 -4.71 -3.57
C PHE A 86 3.61 -3.54 -3.58
N SER A 87 4.66 -3.62 -4.39
CA SER A 87 5.57 -2.51 -4.62
C SER A 87 5.01 -1.54 -5.66
N VAL A 88 5.54 -0.31 -5.67
CA VAL A 88 5.20 0.70 -6.68
C VAL A 88 5.52 0.19 -8.09
N ASP A 89 6.68 -0.47 -8.26
CA ASP A 89 7.11 -1.00 -9.56
C ASP A 89 6.20 -2.14 -10.05
N GLU A 90 5.80 -3.06 -9.16
CA GLU A 90 4.84 -4.11 -9.50
C GLU A 90 3.50 -3.52 -9.94
N LEU A 91 3.02 -2.50 -9.22
CA LEU A 91 1.76 -1.83 -9.58
C LEU A 91 1.87 -1.06 -10.89
N THR A 92 2.99 -0.41 -11.16
CA THR A 92 3.22 0.29 -12.43
C THR A 92 3.16 -0.68 -13.61
N GLN A 93 3.76 -1.87 -13.48
CA GLN A 93 3.66 -2.91 -14.51
C GLN A 93 2.23 -3.43 -14.69
N ILE A 94 1.54 -3.73 -13.59
CA ILE A 94 0.17 -4.26 -13.60
C ILE A 94 -0.80 -3.25 -14.22
N LEU A 95 -0.78 -2.02 -13.72
CA LEU A 95 -1.68 -0.96 -14.17
C LEU A 95 -1.37 -0.54 -15.60
N GLY A 96 -0.09 -0.49 -15.98
CA GLY A 96 0.32 -0.23 -17.35
C GLY A 96 -0.11 -1.35 -18.33
N ALA A 97 -0.13 -2.60 -17.91
CA ALA A 97 -0.68 -3.70 -18.71
C ALA A 97 -2.20 -3.56 -18.86
N HIS A 98 -2.90 -3.25 -17.76
CA HIS A 98 -4.34 -2.99 -17.77
C HIS A 98 -4.72 -1.83 -18.70
N ASP A 99 -3.96 -0.73 -18.66
CA ASP A 99 -4.20 0.46 -19.50
C ASP A 99 -4.05 0.16 -21.00
N ARG A 100 -3.28 -0.87 -21.35
CA ARG A 100 -3.16 -1.40 -22.71
C ARG A 100 -4.22 -2.42 -23.09
N GLY A 101 -5.25 -2.60 -22.26
CA GLY A 101 -6.34 -3.56 -22.49
C GLY A 101 -6.00 -5.02 -22.19
N LEU A 102 -4.86 -5.29 -21.52
CA LEU A 102 -4.49 -6.63 -21.11
C LEU A 102 -5.17 -6.97 -19.77
N ALA A 103 -5.42 -8.27 -19.54
CA ALA A 103 -5.99 -8.78 -18.29
C ALA A 103 -4.87 -9.41 -17.42
N PRO A 104 -4.16 -8.65 -16.57
CA PRO A 104 -3.01 -9.14 -15.81
C PRO A 104 -3.41 -10.00 -14.58
N CYS A 105 -4.60 -10.56 -14.55
CA CYS A 105 -5.16 -11.27 -13.39
C CYS A 105 -4.26 -12.40 -12.87
N GLN A 106 -3.70 -13.23 -13.75
CA GLN A 106 -2.77 -14.29 -13.36
C GLN A 106 -1.49 -13.73 -12.73
N ARG A 107 -0.94 -12.66 -13.30
CA ARG A 107 0.25 -12.00 -12.77
C ARG A 107 0.00 -11.42 -11.38
N VAL A 108 -1.12 -10.76 -11.19
CA VAL A 108 -1.54 -10.23 -9.87
C VAL A 108 -1.64 -11.35 -8.84
N ARG A 109 -2.30 -12.47 -9.20
CA ARG A 109 -2.43 -13.64 -8.33
C ARG A 109 -1.06 -14.25 -7.97
N GLN A 110 -0.16 -14.41 -8.95
CA GLN A 110 1.19 -14.94 -8.71
C GLN A 110 1.99 -14.07 -7.76
N LEU A 111 1.98 -12.75 -7.96
CA LEU A 111 2.65 -11.80 -7.07
C LEU A 111 2.10 -11.86 -5.64
N ALA A 112 0.77 -11.90 -5.50
CA ALA A 112 0.13 -12.04 -4.20
C ALA A 112 0.50 -13.37 -3.51
N ALA A 113 0.54 -14.47 -4.25
CA ALA A 113 0.96 -15.77 -3.73
C ALA A 113 2.42 -15.76 -3.25
N GLY A 114 3.32 -15.16 -4.02
CA GLY A 114 4.73 -15.00 -3.62
C GLY A 114 4.89 -14.17 -2.36
N LYS A 115 4.09 -13.11 -2.19
CA LYS A 115 4.10 -12.30 -0.96
C LYS A 115 3.59 -13.08 0.25
N LEU A 116 2.56 -13.89 0.08
CA LEU A 116 2.05 -14.75 1.13
C LEU A 116 3.11 -15.77 1.58
N GLU A 117 3.81 -16.38 0.64
CA GLU A 117 4.90 -17.32 0.93
C GLU A 117 6.06 -16.65 1.65
N ALA A 118 6.51 -15.48 1.18
CA ALA A 118 7.55 -14.68 1.81
C ALA A 118 7.17 -14.28 3.25
N LEU A 119 5.90 -13.89 3.47
CA LEU A 119 5.37 -13.59 4.79
C LEU A 119 5.37 -14.83 5.70
N GLY A 120 4.97 -16.00 5.18
CA GLY A 120 5.01 -17.26 5.90
C GLY A 120 6.42 -17.65 6.32
N SER A 121 7.41 -17.49 5.45
CA SER A 121 8.84 -17.66 5.79
C SER A 121 9.27 -16.71 6.92
N ARG A 122 8.88 -15.45 6.81
CA ARG A 122 9.22 -14.45 7.81
C ARG A 122 8.62 -14.75 9.18
N ILE A 123 7.39 -15.23 9.20
CA ILE A 123 6.73 -15.67 10.44
C ILE A 123 7.51 -16.83 11.08
N ARG A 124 7.91 -17.84 10.29
CA ARG A 124 8.72 -18.97 10.82
C ARG A 124 10.04 -18.50 11.39
N GLU A 125 10.76 -17.60 10.70
CA GLU A 125 12.01 -17.03 11.20
C GLU A 125 11.82 -16.32 12.56
N LEU A 126 10.77 -15.49 12.67
CA LEU A 126 10.44 -14.78 13.90
C LEU A 126 10.04 -15.74 15.02
N GLN A 127 9.33 -16.83 14.73
CA GLN A 127 9.00 -17.85 15.70
C GLN A 127 10.26 -18.57 16.22
N HIS A 128 11.21 -18.91 15.36
CA HIS A 128 12.49 -19.48 15.75
C HIS A 128 13.29 -18.52 16.64
N LEU A 129 13.35 -17.25 16.24
CA LEU A 129 14.01 -16.22 17.04
C LEU A 129 13.37 -16.08 18.43
N ARG A 130 12.05 -16.04 18.49
CA ARG A 130 11.30 -15.98 19.75
C ARG A 130 11.61 -17.16 20.65
N ALA A 131 11.66 -18.37 20.09
CA ALA A 131 12.00 -19.58 20.85
C ALA A 131 13.45 -19.54 21.40
N ALA A 132 14.40 -19.08 20.59
CA ALA A 132 15.79 -18.93 20.99
C ALA A 132 15.94 -17.91 22.13
N LEU A 133 15.29 -16.74 22.02
CA LEU A 133 15.29 -15.73 23.09
C LEU A 133 14.68 -16.25 24.38
N ARG A 134 13.58 -16.98 24.29
CA ARG A 134 12.94 -17.58 25.48
C ARG A 134 13.90 -18.52 26.18
N LYS A 135 14.55 -19.42 25.45
CA LYS A 135 15.58 -20.31 26.01
C LYS A 135 16.73 -19.55 26.67
N THR A 136 17.17 -18.46 26.09
CA THR A 136 18.21 -17.60 26.68
C THR A 136 17.76 -16.98 28.01
N ILE A 137 16.51 -16.49 28.05
CA ILE A 137 15.95 -15.93 29.31
C ILE A 137 15.85 -16.99 30.38
N ASP A 138 15.37 -18.19 30.06
CA ASP A 138 15.27 -19.31 31.00
C ASP A 138 16.66 -19.69 31.56
N ASP A 139 17.71 -19.72 30.72
CA ASP A 139 19.09 -19.94 31.16
C ASP A 139 19.59 -18.81 32.07
N TRP A 140 19.27 -17.58 31.78
CA TRP A 140 19.63 -16.43 32.61
C TRP A 140 18.93 -16.45 33.96
N ASP A 141 17.66 -16.78 34.01
CA ASP A 141 16.90 -16.93 35.25
C ASP A 141 17.52 -18.01 36.15
N HIS A 142 17.93 -19.15 35.57
CA HIS A 142 18.65 -20.19 36.29
C HIS A 142 20.02 -19.73 36.83
N ARG A 143 20.76 -18.91 36.07
CA ARG A 143 22.04 -18.37 36.53
C ARG A 143 21.86 -17.36 37.65
N LEU A 144 20.89 -16.48 37.51
CA LEU A 144 20.55 -15.46 38.50
C LEU A 144 20.14 -16.13 39.82
N ALA A 145 19.30 -17.17 39.76
CA ALA A 145 18.87 -17.91 40.97
C ALA A 145 20.03 -18.57 41.72
N LYS A 146 21.12 -18.92 41.04
CA LYS A 146 22.33 -19.55 41.63
C LYS A 146 23.39 -18.52 42.03
N THR A 147 23.22 -17.26 41.68
CA THR A 147 24.22 -16.22 41.95
C THR A 147 23.95 -15.54 43.29
N PRO A 148 24.89 -15.49 44.23
CA PRO A 148 24.72 -14.77 45.48
C PRO A 148 24.45 -13.28 45.26
N SER A 149 23.77 -12.65 46.23
CA SER A 149 23.51 -11.20 46.20
C SER A 149 24.81 -10.40 46.02
N GLY A 150 24.87 -9.57 44.97
CA GLY A 150 26.07 -8.80 44.60
C GLY A 150 27.07 -9.53 43.69
N GLY A 151 26.85 -10.81 43.38
CA GLY A 151 27.66 -11.59 42.44
C GLY A 151 27.35 -11.26 40.95
N ARG A 152 28.32 -11.52 40.05
CA ARG A 152 28.12 -11.38 38.60
C ARG A 152 27.62 -12.70 38.02
N ALA A 153 26.43 -12.72 37.44
CA ALA A 153 25.82 -13.89 36.79
C ALA A 153 26.38 -14.22 35.40
N GLY A 154 27.25 -13.37 34.83
CA GLY A 154 27.90 -13.61 33.54
C GLY A 154 26.92 -13.73 32.39
N LEU A 155 25.82 -12.95 32.38
CA LEU A 155 24.75 -13.10 31.40
C LEU A 155 25.20 -12.69 29.96
N LEU A 156 25.96 -11.61 29.86
CA LEU A 156 26.48 -11.16 28.57
C LEU A 156 27.57 -12.09 28.01
N GLU A 157 28.41 -12.61 28.90
CA GLU A 157 29.45 -13.60 28.55
C GLU A 157 28.82 -14.90 28.06
N SER A 158 27.66 -15.29 28.59
CA SER A 158 26.93 -16.46 28.13
C SER A 158 26.40 -16.31 26.68
N LEU A 159 26.09 -15.10 26.25
CA LEU A 159 25.70 -14.82 24.83
C LEU A 159 26.90 -15.01 23.90
N ALA A 160 28.08 -14.63 24.32
CA ALA A 160 29.30 -14.81 23.53
C ALA A 160 29.73 -16.29 23.44
N ALA A 161 29.47 -17.08 24.47
CA ALA A 161 29.72 -18.51 24.50
C ALA A 161 28.70 -19.34 23.73
N ALA A 162 27.47 -18.83 23.55
CA ALA A 162 26.46 -19.44 22.70
C ALA A 162 26.91 -19.31 21.22
N ARG A 163 27.25 -20.46 20.61
CA ARG A 163 27.86 -20.56 19.26
C ARG A 163 27.10 -19.73 18.21
N PRO A 164 27.83 -19.14 17.22
CA PRO A 164 27.34 -18.11 16.29
C PRO A 164 26.29 -18.55 15.26
N SER A 165 25.74 -19.76 15.33
CA SER A 165 24.69 -20.18 14.40
C SER A 165 23.39 -19.38 14.55
N ALA A 166 23.03 -19.00 15.77
CA ALA A 166 21.86 -18.14 16.04
C ALA A 166 22.16 -16.67 15.75
N ALA A 167 23.38 -16.19 16.03
CA ALA A 167 23.76 -14.79 15.84
C ALA A 167 23.86 -14.39 14.35
N ARG A 168 24.24 -15.27 13.45
CA ARG A 168 24.26 -15.02 11.99
C ARG A 168 22.86 -14.89 11.41
N GLN A 169 21.86 -15.54 11.99
CA GLN A 169 20.47 -15.44 11.55
C GLN A 169 19.78 -14.18 12.11
N LEU A 170 20.32 -13.56 13.15
CA LEU A 170 19.77 -12.38 13.81
C LEU A 170 20.16 -11.05 13.13
N SER A 171 21.35 -11.00 12.49
CA SER A 171 21.92 -9.78 11.91
C SER A 171 21.05 -9.11 10.83
N PRO A 172 20.43 -9.85 9.88
CA PRO A 172 19.62 -9.22 8.84
C PRO A 172 18.26 -8.71 9.35
N LEU A 173 17.78 -9.26 10.47
CA LEU A 173 16.44 -8.98 10.99
C LEU A 173 16.36 -7.70 11.83
N LEU A 174 17.45 -7.38 12.52
CA LEU A 174 17.55 -6.22 13.40
C LEU A 174 18.15 -4.99 12.70
N ALA A 175 18.89 -5.19 11.62
CA ALA A 175 19.60 -4.13 10.89
C ALA A 175 18.71 -2.98 10.42
N PRO A 176 17.50 -3.18 9.85
CA PRO A 176 16.68 -2.06 9.37
C PRO A 176 16.06 -1.22 10.49
N ALA A 177 15.72 -1.83 11.63
CA ALA A 177 15.11 -1.13 12.76
C ALA A 177 16.14 -0.31 13.55
N LEU A 178 17.34 -0.84 13.72
CA LEU A 178 18.47 -0.15 14.36
C LEU A 178 19.05 0.97 13.51
N ARG A 179 19.15 0.82 12.18
CA ARG A 179 19.59 1.90 11.28
C ARG A 179 18.67 3.11 11.34
N ARG A 180 17.35 2.93 11.47
CA ARG A 180 16.41 4.06 11.60
C ARG A 180 16.54 4.79 12.93
N LYS A 181 16.91 4.12 14.03
CA LYS A 181 17.15 4.75 15.33
C LYS A 181 18.49 5.47 15.39
N LEU A 182 19.58 4.88 14.85
CA LEU A 182 20.89 5.54 14.82
C LEU A 182 20.88 6.80 13.96
N ASN A 183 20.24 6.78 12.79
CA ASN A 183 20.18 7.97 11.91
C ASN A 183 19.32 9.10 12.48
N ARG A 184 18.46 8.86 13.46
CA ARG A 184 17.72 9.93 14.16
C ARG A 184 18.52 10.59 15.29
N GLN A 185 19.53 9.90 15.83
CA GLN A 185 20.35 10.43 16.93
C GLN A 185 21.58 11.21 16.44
N THR A 186 22.07 10.92 15.22
CA THR A 186 23.23 11.63 14.65
C THR A 186 22.87 12.92 13.88
N GLY A 187 21.57 13.21 13.69
CA GLY A 187 21.10 14.40 12.98
C GLY A 187 20.81 15.62 13.88
N SER A 188 21.02 15.53 15.20
CA SER A 188 20.63 16.58 16.17
C SER A 188 21.79 17.37 16.78
N ASP A 189 23.03 17.11 16.36
CA ASP A 189 24.19 17.72 17.00
C ASP A 189 25.13 18.41 15.99
N SER A 190 24.59 19.26 15.15
CA SER A 190 25.38 20.14 14.29
C SER A 190 24.69 21.48 14.16
N GLY A 191 24.75 22.28 15.21
CA GLY A 191 24.19 23.61 15.17
C GLY A 191 24.34 24.40 16.44
N VAL A 192 25.59 24.58 16.97
CA VAL A 192 25.97 25.75 17.79
C VAL A 192 27.49 25.86 17.78
N GLN A 193 27.98 26.90 17.19
CA GLN A 193 29.21 27.70 17.34
C GLN A 193 29.67 28.15 15.94
N GLU A 194 29.79 29.36 15.58
CA GLU A 194 30.19 30.68 16.11
C GLU A 194 29.50 31.78 15.26
#